data_bd9bbd02fc18bde9d43d911d92604382
#
_entry.id   bd9bbd02fc18bde9d43d911d92604382
#
_cell.length_a   1.000
_cell.length_b   1.000
_cell.length_c   1.000
_cell.angle_alpha   90.00
_cell.angle_beta   90.00
_cell.angle_gamma   90.00
#
_symmetry.space_group_name_H-M   'P 1'
#
loop_
_entity.id
_entity.type
_entity.pdbx_description
1 polymer ?
#
loop_
_entity_poly.entity_id
_entity_poly.type
_entity_poly.pdbx_seq_one_letter_code
_entity_poly.pdbx_strand_id
1 'polypeptide(L)'
;MKKAISVVLAVLLAVSCLTGLSGCGSSKKTTLYVYNWGQYISEGDDGSLDVIAAFEKAYPNIRVQYSTYDSNEIMYSKLSNGGITVDVIIPSDYMIGRMIHENMLQ
;
A
#
# COMPACT_ATOMS: atom_id res chain seq x y z
N MET A 1 28.16 -44.94 29.37
CA MET A 1 26.90 -44.24 29.60
C MET A 1 27.06 -42.71 29.65
N LYS A 2 27.95 -42.16 30.43
CA LYS A 2 28.13 -40.68 30.51
C LYS A 2 28.51 -40.02 29.17
N LYS A 3 29.34 -40.65 28.34
CA LYS A 3 29.73 -40.11 27.02
C LYS A 3 28.59 -40.13 25.98
N ALA A 4 27.72 -41.15 26.02
CA ALA A 4 26.58 -41.27 25.13
C ALA A 4 25.50 -40.21 25.45
N ILE A 5 25.28 -39.94 26.73
CA ILE A 5 24.31 -38.93 27.18
C ILE A 5 24.79 -37.51 26.77
N SER A 6 26.10 -37.25 26.84
CA SER A 6 26.71 -35.98 26.46
C SER A 6 26.58 -35.72 24.95
N VAL A 7 26.74 -36.73 24.11
CA VAL A 7 26.58 -36.61 22.65
C VAL A 7 25.11 -36.40 22.27
N VAL A 8 24.16 -37.09 22.90
CA VAL A 8 22.73 -36.93 22.67
C VAL A 8 22.26 -35.52 23.07
N LEU A 9 22.77 -34.97 24.18
CA LEU A 9 22.44 -33.66 24.64
C LEU A 9 22.98 -32.54 23.69
N ALA A 10 24.21 -32.75 23.14
CA ALA A 10 24.80 -31.86 22.16
C ALA A 10 24.06 -31.83 20.82
N VAL A 11 23.56 -33.00 20.37
CA VAL A 11 22.75 -33.11 19.13
C VAL A 11 21.39 -32.46 19.31
N LEU A 12 20.74 -32.64 20.48
CA LEU A 12 19.46 -31.99 20.80
C LEU A 12 19.59 -30.43 20.85
N LEU A 13 20.70 -29.93 21.39
CA LEU A 13 20.96 -28.47 21.40
C LEU A 13 21.24 -27.93 19.99
N ALA A 14 21.93 -28.68 19.12
CA ALA A 14 22.20 -28.27 17.75
C ALA A 14 20.93 -28.23 16.89
N VAL A 15 19.98 -29.15 17.10
CA VAL A 15 18.70 -29.18 16.36
C VAL A 15 17.78 -28.04 16.79
N SER A 16 17.82 -27.59 18.05
CA SER A 16 17.00 -26.46 18.52
C SER A 16 17.45 -25.10 17.97
N CYS A 17 18.70 -24.96 17.51
CA CYS A 17 19.19 -23.72 16.92
C CYS A 17 18.78 -23.53 15.44
N LEU A 18 18.33 -24.57 14.73
CA LEU A 18 17.92 -24.46 13.32
C LEU A 18 16.48 -23.99 13.08
N THR A 19 15.64 -23.95 14.12
CA THR A 19 14.24 -23.53 13.98
C THR A 19 14.00 -22.05 14.23
N GLY A 20 15.04 -21.28 14.56
CA GLY A 20 14.95 -19.87 14.96
C GLY A 20 15.05 -18.82 13.83
N LEU A 21 15.22 -19.22 12.55
CA LEU A 21 15.44 -18.26 11.45
C LEU A 21 14.21 -18.08 10.51
N SER A 22 13.02 -18.44 10.95
CA SER A 22 11.80 -17.98 10.28
C SER A 22 11.42 -16.60 10.81
N GLY A 23 12.33 -15.64 10.67
CA GLY A 23 12.02 -14.24 10.78
C GLY A 23 11.12 -13.87 9.59
N CYS A 24 9.81 -14.04 9.71
CA CYS A 24 8.83 -13.35 8.87
C CYS A 24 9.00 -11.86 9.11
N GLY A 25 9.94 -11.24 8.42
CA GLY A 25 10.01 -9.81 8.25
C GLY A 25 8.77 -9.37 7.50
N SER A 26 7.69 -9.05 8.22
CA SER A 26 6.57 -8.30 7.67
C SER A 26 7.14 -6.97 7.21
N SER A 27 7.56 -6.86 5.96
CA SER A 27 7.97 -5.61 5.36
C SER A 27 6.75 -4.69 5.42
N LYS A 28 6.84 -3.64 6.22
CA LYS A 28 5.77 -2.66 6.39
C LYS A 28 5.53 -2.01 5.02
N LYS A 29 4.41 -2.32 4.39
CA LYS A 29 4.05 -1.73 3.10
C LYS A 29 3.82 -0.23 3.26
N THR A 30 4.28 0.56 2.31
CA THR A 30 3.93 1.97 2.19
C THR A 30 2.52 2.09 1.63
N THR A 31 1.66 2.87 2.28
CA THR A 31 0.33 3.14 1.75
C THR A 31 0.38 4.35 0.83
N LEU A 32 -0.17 4.21 -0.38
CA LEU A 32 -0.35 5.27 -1.37
C LEU A 32 -1.84 5.60 -1.44
N TYR A 33 -2.20 6.83 -1.09
CA TYR A 33 -3.57 7.32 -1.12
C TYR A 33 -3.86 7.97 -2.46
N VAL A 34 -4.76 7.36 -3.25
CA VAL A 34 -5.15 7.83 -4.59
C VAL A 34 -6.62 8.25 -4.58
N TYR A 35 -6.90 9.48 -5.03
CA TYR A 35 -8.23 10.03 -5.10
C TYR A 35 -8.54 10.44 -6.55
N ASN A 36 -9.50 9.76 -7.16
CA ASN A 36 -9.77 9.82 -8.59
C ASN A 36 -11.26 10.01 -8.88
N TRP A 37 -11.58 10.23 -10.14
CA TRP A 37 -12.96 10.19 -10.64
C TRP A 37 -13.57 8.80 -10.48
N GLY A 38 -14.87 8.75 -10.21
CA GLY A 38 -15.63 7.51 -10.30
C GLY A 38 -15.56 6.91 -11.71
N GLN A 39 -15.41 5.58 -11.81
CA GLN A 39 -15.36 4.85 -13.08
C GLN A 39 -14.27 5.28 -14.05
N TYR A 40 -13.20 5.91 -13.58
CA TYR A 40 -12.12 6.41 -14.42
C TYR A 40 -11.07 5.34 -14.73
N ILE A 41 -10.84 4.43 -13.80
CA ILE A 41 -10.01 3.24 -13.98
C ILE A 41 -10.81 1.99 -13.61
N SER A 42 -10.46 0.87 -14.25
CA SER A 42 -11.11 -0.41 -14.01
C SER A 42 -10.66 -1.02 -12.68
N GLU A 43 -11.61 -1.48 -11.88
CA GLU A 43 -11.40 -2.16 -10.59
C GLU A 43 -11.74 -3.66 -10.65
N GLY A 44 -11.78 -4.24 -11.85
CA GLY A 44 -12.01 -5.67 -12.05
C GLY A 44 -13.47 -6.06 -12.27
N ASP A 45 -14.38 -5.09 -12.39
CA ASP A 45 -15.79 -5.35 -12.69
C ASP A 45 -15.95 -5.93 -14.10
N ASP A 46 -16.97 -6.80 -14.27
CA ASP A 46 -17.35 -7.42 -15.56
C ASP A 46 -16.19 -8.14 -16.29
N GLY A 47 -15.21 -8.68 -15.55
CA GLY A 47 -14.04 -9.37 -16.12
C GLY A 47 -12.99 -8.43 -16.71
N SER A 48 -13.07 -7.14 -16.46
CA SER A 48 -12.06 -6.16 -16.80
C SER A 48 -10.81 -6.30 -15.92
N LEU A 49 -9.72 -5.64 -16.32
CA LEU A 49 -8.49 -5.63 -15.53
C LEU A 49 -8.69 -4.86 -14.22
N ASP A 50 -8.42 -5.47 -13.08
CA ASP A 50 -8.24 -4.76 -11.82
C ASP A 50 -6.88 -4.04 -11.84
N VAL A 51 -6.91 -2.73 -12.11
CA VAL A 51 -5.71 -1.90 -12.24
C VAL A 51 -5.00 -1.75 -10.92
N ILE A 52 -5.73 -1.65 -9.81
CA ILE A 52 -5.15 -1.52 -8.47
C ILE A 52 -4.42 -2.80 -8.08
N ALA A 53 -5.06 -3.95 -8.25
CA ALA A 53 -4.42 -5.24 -7.97
C ALA A 53 -3.20 -5.50 -8.88
N ALA A 54 -3.27 -5.11 -10.15
CA ALA A 54 -2.15 -5.20 -11.08
C ALA A 54 -0.97 -4.31 -10.65
N PHE A 55 -1.24 -3.09 -10.19
CA PHE A 55 -0.23 -2.19 -9.66
C PHE A 55 0.42 -2.75 -8.38
N GLU A 56 -0.37 -3.20 -7.42
CA GLU A 56 0.14 -3.78 -6.17
C GLU A 56 0.97 -5.05 -6.42
N LYS A 57 0.62 -5.82 -7.45
CA LYS A 57 1.41 -6.99 -7.88
C LYS A 57 2.76 -6.58 -8.46
N ALA A 58 2.81 -5.49 -9.24
CA ALA A 58 4.04 -4.96 -9.81
C ALA A 58 4.92 -4.28 -8.74
N TYR A 59 4.30 -3.69 -7.72
CA TYR A 59 4.98 -2.97 -6.63
C TYR A 59 4.57 -3.54 -5.25
N PRO A 60 5.07 -4.72 -4.87
CA PRO A 60 4.57 -5.46 -3.70
C PRO A 60 4.79 -4.77 -2.35
N ASN A 61 5.66 -3.77 -2.31
CA ASN A 61 5.92 -2.96 -1.12
C ASN A 61 4.97 -1.76 -0.97
N ILE A 62 4.07 -1.55 -1.95
CA ILE A 62 3.07 -0.49 -1.92
C ILE A 62 1.69 -1.12 -1.75
N ARG A 63 0.86 -0.49 -0.93
CA ARG A 63 -0.57 -0.74 -0.83
C ARG A 63 -1.31 0.49 -1.27
N VAL A 64 -2.23 0.36 -2.23
CA VAL A 64 -3.04 1.48 -2.71
C VAL A 64 -4.32 1.58 -1.91
N GLN A 65 -4.55 2.75 -1.34
CA GLN A 65 -5.83 3.16 -0.77
C GLN A 65 -6.54 4.02 -1.81
N TYR A 66 -7.37 3.37 -2.63
CA TYR A 66 -8.10 4.02 -3.71
C TYR A 66 -9.45 4.53 -3.23
N SER A 67 -9.80 5.74 -3.62
CA SER A 67 -11.11 6.34 -3.37
C SER A 67 -11.50 7.24 -4.53
N THR A 68 -12.80 7.51 -4.67
CA THR A 68 -13.34 8.27 -5.80
C THR A 68 -14.12 9.50 -5.37
N TYR A 69 -14.31 10.42 -6.30
CA TYR A 69 -15.14 11.61 -6.17
C TYR A 69 -15.98 11.85 -7.41
N ASP A 70 -17.08 12.57 -7.24
CA ASP A 70 -18.07 12.84 -8.30
C ASP A 70 -17.87 14.18 -8.99
N SER A 71 -17.19 15.13 -8.34
CA SER A 71 -16.86 16.43 -8.94
C SER A 71 -15.56 17.03 -8.40
N ASN A 72 -14.91 17.88 -9.21
CA ASN A 72 -13.71 18.61 -8.78
C ASN A 72 -13.98 19.47 -7.54
N GLU A 73 -15.17 20.06 -7.44
CA GLU A 73 -15.55 20.94 -6.33
C GLU A 73 -15.67 20.17 -5.02
N ILE A 74 -16.25 18.95 -5.05
CA ILE A 74 -16.34 18.08 -3.89
C ILE A 74 -14.94 17.65 -3.45
N MET A 75 -14.12 17.20 -4.39
CA MET A 75 -12.72 16.81 -4.15
C MET A 75 -11.94 17.98 -3.53
N TYR A 76 -11.98 19.15 -4.19
CA TYR A 76 -11.30 20.36 -3.72
C TYR A 76 -11.76 20.78 -2.32
N SER A 77 -13.06 20.77 -2.05
CA SER A 77 -13.60 21.11 -0.73
C SER A 77 -13.08 20.18 0.38
N LYS A 78 -13.03 18.89 0.11
CA LYS A 78 -12.50 17.91 1.08
C LYS A 78 -11.01 18.12 1.36
N LEU A 79 -10.22 18.40 0.33
CA LEU A 79 -8.79 18.66 0.47
C LEU A 79 -8.54 19.98 1.23
N SER A 80 -9.21 21.07 0.85
CA SER A 80 -9.05 22.39 1.46
C SER A 80 -9.43 22.40 2.96
N ASN A 81 -10.40 21.58 3.35
CA ASN A 81 -10.83 21.43 4.73
C ASN A 81 -10.00 20.43 5.54
N GLY A 82 -8.98 19.80 4.94
CA GLY A 82 -8.17 18.79 5.60
C GLY A 82 -8.92 17.50 5.95
N GLY A 83 -10.05 17.24 5.26
CA GLY A 83 -10.93 16.10 5.57
C GLY A 83 -10.43 14.75 5.09
N ILE A 84 -9.38 14.72 4.27
CA ILE A 84 -8.80 13.50 3.70
C ILE A 84 -7.28 13.57 3.62
N THR A 85 -6.64 12.40 3.71
CA THR A 85 -5.23 12.22 3.36
C THR A 85 -5.14 11.72 1.93
N VAL A 86 -4.29 12.34 1.10
CA VAL A 86 -4.11 11.96 -0.31
C VAL A 86 -2.67 12.25 -0.75
N ASP A 87 -2.13 11.34 -1.57
CA ASP A 87 -0.82 11.50 -2.20
C ASP A 87 -0.95 11.83 -3.68
N VAL A 88 -1.97 11.28 -4.35
CA VAL A 88 -2.22 11.45 -5.78
C VAL A 88 -3.68 11.79 -6.02
N ILE A 89 -3.91 12.85 -6.80
CA ILE A 89 -5.24 13.26 -7.29
C ILE A 89 -5.23 13.35 -8.81
N ILE A 90 -6.37 13.11 -9.45
CA ILE A 90 -6.52 13.17 -10.91
C ILE A 90 -7.66 14.15 -11.25
N PRO A 91 -7.51 15.45 -11.05
CA PRO A 91 -8.55 16.43 -11.36
C PRO A 91 -8.49 16.91 -12.82
N SER A 92 -9.50 17.68 -13.22
CA SER A 92 -9.48 18.39 -14.51
C SER A 92 -8.46 19.54 -14.50
N ASP A 93 -8.03 19.95 -15.68
CA ASP A 93 -6.98 20.96 -15.91
C ASP A 93 -7.23 22.28 -15.19
N TYR A 94 -8.48 22.82 -15.26
CA TYR A 94 -8.83 24.08 -14.58
C TYR A 94 -8.67 23.98 -13.06
N MET A 95 -8.96 22.81 -12.48
CA MET A 95 -8.82 22.58 -11.06
C MET A 95 -7.33 22.43 -10.67
N ILE A 96 -6.53 21.78 -11.52
CA ILE A 96 -5.06 21.74 -11.36
C ILE A 96 -4.52 23.18 -11.35
N GLY A 97 -4.91 24.01 -12.32
CA GLY A 97 -4.48 25.42 -12.39
C GLY A 97 -4.83 26.19 -11.12
N ARG A 98 -6.04 26.00 -10.58
CA ARG A 98 -6.45 26.59 -9.31
C ARG A 98 -5.59 26.12 -8.14
N MET A 99 -5.39 24.82 -8.00
CA MET A 99 -4.63 24.24 -6.89
C MET A 99 -3.15 24.61 -6.93
N ILE A 100 -2.55 24.77 -8.11
CA ILE A 100 -1.20 25.34 -8.26
C ILE A 100 -1.15 26.77 -7.75
N HIS A 101 -2.10 27.61 -8.15
CA HIS A 101 -2.16 29.01 -7.72
C HIS A 101 -2.30 29.15 -6.20
N GLU A 102 -2.98 28.19 -5.57
CA GLU A 102 -3.20 28.15 -4.12
C GLU A 102 -2.10 27.38 -3.35
N ASN A 103 -1.02 26.96 -4.02
CA ASN A 103 0.09 26.18 -3.45
C ASN A 103 -0.36 24.88 -2.75
N MET A 104 -1.39 24.24 -3.28
CA MET A 104 -1.91 22.97 -2.75
C MET A 104 -1.20 21.74 -3.33
N LEU A 105 -0.44 21.88 -4.40
CA LEU A 105 0.31 20.80 -5.07
C LEU A 105 1.81 20.98 -4.86
N GLN A 106 2.51 19.80 -4.87
CA GLN A 106 3.97 19.73 -4.77
C GLN A 106 4.60 19.59 -6.14
#